data_51593ee55fba08c59e2e9ce7b195fbbc
#
_entry.id   51593ee55fba08c59e2e9ce7b195fbbc
#
_cell.length_a   1.000
_cell.length_b   1.000
_cell.length_c   1.000
_cell.angle_alpha   90.00
_cell.angle_beta   90.00
_cell.angle_gamma   90.00
#
_symmetry.space_group_name_H-M   'P 1'
#
loop_
_entity.id
_entity.type
_entity.pdbx_description
1 polymer ?
#
loop_
_entity_poly.entity_id
_entity_poly.type
_entity_poly.pdbx_seq_one_letter_code
_entity_poly.pdbx_strand_id
1 'polypeptide(L)'
;MYKRQPLYHTMGVRSLLSMTLVNGNFVAQPRYNPQKAIELINKNKISSLYLVPTLYHDLINSPYFKKEKLLTCHKLGFAGAPMTDGLIKKIKQSFSVSQLINHYGSSEIYTFTIEPNALNKPGSAGKAGINQNIRVVKINSKNINSKTKINEEGEIIAYIKNDEAFEGYLERPDADKSSIIDDWYFTKDTGYYDENGDLFVTGRVDDMIITGGENIFPIEIENVISLHPDVNEVVIVGPVSYTHLTLPTRAQVL
;
A
#
# COMPACT_ATOMS: atom_id res chain seq x y z
N MET A 1 -11.06 15.68 -6.72
CA MET A 1 -10.31 14.43 -6.55
C MET A 1 -10.27 13.67 -7.87
N TYR A 2 -9.13 13.18 -8.27
CA TYR A 2 -8.95 12.41 -9.50
C TYR A 2 -8.68 10.95 -9.18
N LYS A 3 -9.27 10.01 -9.94
CA LYS A 3 -9.06 8.59 -9.75
C LYS A 3 -9.20 7.75 -11.02
N ARG A 4 -8.40 6.68 -11.09
CA ARG A 4 -8.38 5.72 -12.18
C ARG A 4 -9.10 4.40 -11.91
N GLN A 5 -9.09 3.91 -10.65
CA GLN A 5 -9.58 2.55 -10.39
C GLN A 5 -11.08 2.43 -10.66
N PRO A 6 -11.55 1.29 -11.19
CA PRO A 6 -12.97 1.04 -11.34
C PRO A 6 -13.72 1.26 -10.02
N LEU A 7 -14.97 1.70 -10.10
CA LEU A 7 -15.78 1.99 -8.91
C LEU A 7 -16.03 0.76 -8.02
N TYR A 8 -15.89 -0.45 -8.55
CA TYR A 8 -15.99 -1.67 -7.75
C TYR A 8 -14.77 -1.94 -6.84
N HIS A 9 -13.63 -1.28 -7.08
CA HIS A 9 -12.54 -1.33 -6.11
C HIS A 9 -12.82 -0.41 -4.91
N THR A 10 -12.45 -0.86 -3.72
CA THR A 10 -12.62 -0.13 -2.46
C THR A 10 -12.15 1.31 -2.55
N MET A 11 -10.96 1.58 -3.09
CA MET A 11 -10.48 2.94 -3.31
C MET A 11 -11.38 3.76 -4.26
N GLY A 12 -12.07 3.15 -5.25
CA GLY A 12 -13.00 3.82 -6.16
C GLY A 12 -14.19 4.39 -5.43
N VAL A 13 -14.91 3.53 -4.76
CA VAL A 13 -16.09 3.86 -3.95
C VAL A 13 -15.73 4.88 -2.87
N ARG A 14 -14.67 4.63 -2.10
CA ARG A 14 -14.22 5.54 -1.04
C ARG A 14 -13.99 6.96 -1.55
N SER A 15 -13.29 7.09 -2.67
CA SER A 15 -12.99 8.40 -3.23
C SER A 15 -14.23 9.15 -3.67
N LEU A 16 -15.21 8.45 -4.26
CA LEU A 16 -16.49 9.02 -4.64
C LEU A 16 -17.28 9.47 -3.41
N LEU A 17 -17.44 8.57 -2.43
CA LEU A 17 -18.18 8.86 -1.20
C LEU A 17 -17.54 9.99 -0.39
N SER A 18 -16.21 10.01 -0.27
CA SER A 18 -15.51 11.10 0.41
C SER A 18 -15.78 12.46 -0.23
N MET A 19 -15.81 12.54 -1.57
CA MET A 19 -16.14 13.78 -2.24
C MET A 19 -17.61 14.17 -2.08
N THR A 20 -18.50 13.20 -2.07
CA THR A 20 -19.93 13.45 -1.81
C THR A 20 -20.15 14.02 -0.41
N LEU A 21 -19.48 13.44 0.62
CA LEU A 21 -19.60 13.90 2.00
C LEU A 21 -19.16 15.34 2.21
N VAL A 22 -18.16 15.82 1.46
CA VAL A 22 -17.66 17.20 1.57
C VAL A 22 -18.20 18.13 0.48
N ASN A 23 -19.24 17.70 -0.24
CA ASN A 23 -19.81 18.43 -1.40
C ASN A 23 -18.74 18.84 -2.42
N GLY A 24 -17.77 17.95 -2.64
CA GLY A 24 -16.63 18.17 -3.53
C GLY A 24 -16.87 17.63 -4.95
N ASN A 25 -16.07 18.09 -5.88
CA ASN A 25 -16.10 17.60 -7.26
C ASN A 25 -15.25 16.32 -7.40
N PHE A 26 -15.85 15.26 -7.93
CA PHE A 26 -15.18 14.01 -8.25
C PHE A 26 -14.95 13.91 -9.76
N VAL A 27 -13.70 13.72 -10.18
CA VAL A 27 -13.31 13.57 -11.59
C VAL A 27 -12.79 12.17 -11.82
N ALA A 28 -13.52 11.38 -12.63
CA ALA A 28 -13.15 10.02 -12.99
C ALA A 28 -12.53 9.95 -14.38
N GLN A 29 -11.58 9.04 -14.55
CA GLN A 29 -11.02 8.68 -15.85
C GLN A 29 -11.28 7.19 -16.09
N PRO A 30 -11.98 6.78 -17.18
CA PRO A 30 -12.36 5.39 -17.42
C PRO A 30 -11.13 4.47 -17.62
N ARG A 31 -10.12 4.98 -18.33
CA ARG A 31 -8.83 4.30 -18.51
C ARG A 31 -7.71 5.28 -18.21
N TYR A 32 -6.72 4.83 -17.46
CA TYR A 32 -5.57 5.67 -17.14
C TYR A 32 -4.76 5.99 -18.39
N ASN A 33 -4.48 7.27 -18.52
CA ASN A 33 -3.53 7.81 -19.45
C ASN A 33 -2.86 9.01 -18.78
N PRO A 34 -1.55 9.03 -18.59
CA PRO A 34 -0.85 10.10 -17.87
C PRO A 34 -1.07 11.48 -18.47
N GLN A 35 -1.04 11.61 -19.81
CA GLN A 35 -1.30 12.89 -20.48
C GLN A 35 -2.70 13.41 -20.12
N LYS A 36 -3.70 12.55 -20.27
CA LYS A 36 -5.08 12.93 -19.96
C LYS A 36 -5.30 13.23 -18.50
N ALA A 37 -4.61 12.52 -17.60
CA ALA A 37 -4.61 12.80 -16.18
C ALA A 37 -4.10 14.22 -15.88
N ILE A 38 -2.96 14.60 -16.45
CA ILE A 38 -2.37 15.95 -16.31
C ILE A 38 -3.32 17.03 -16.84
N GLU A 39 -3.93 16.80 -18.00
CA GLU A 39 -4.94 17.72 -18.57
C GLU A 39 -6.13 17.91 -17.63
N LEU A 40 -6.69 16.81 -17.10
CA LEU A 40 -7.85 16.85 -16.19
C LEU A 40 -7.49 17.53 -14.87
N ILE A 41 -6.32 17.25 -14.29
CA ILE A 41 -5.86 17.90 -13.06
C ILE A 41 -5.77 19.41 -13.26
N ASN A 42 -5.12 19.85 -14.34
CA ASN A 42 -4.96 21.27 -14.63
C ASN A 42 -6.31 21.96 -14.94
N LYS A 43 -7.12 21.34 -15.81
CA LYS A 43 -8.42 21.89 -16.24
C LYS A 43 -9.39 22.06 -15.07
N ASN A 44 -9.49 21.04 -14.22
CA ASN A 44 -10.46 21.03 -13.12
C ASN A 44 -9.87 21.52 -11.79
N LYS A 45 -8.63 22.02 -11.79
CA LYS A 45 -7.95 22.50 -10.58
C LYS A 45 -8.00 21.48 -9.44
N ILE A 46 -7.69 20.22 -9.75
CA ILE A 46 -7.74 19.13 -8.79
C ILE A 46 -6.77 19.41 -7.63
N SER A 47 -7.26 19.36 -6.42
CA SER A 47 -6.50 19.58 -5.20
C SER A 47 -6.02 18.28 -4.54
N SER A 48 -6.77 17.19 -4.77
CA SER A 48 -6.49 15.90 -4.15
C SER A 48 -6.37 14.81 -5.21
N LEU A 49 -5.28 14.01 -5.13
CA LEU A 49 -4.99 12.91 -6.03
C LEU A 49 -4.80 11.63 -5.23
N TYR A 50 -5.51 10.56 -5.62
CA TYR A 50 -5.45 9.28 -4.94
C TYR A 50 -5.15 8.17 -5.94
N LEU A 51 -3.93 7.60 -5.89
CA LEU A 51 -3.44 6.62 -6.85
C LEU A 51 -2.68 5.49 -6.14
N VAL A 52 -2.52 4.36 -6.82
CA VAL A 52 -1.53 3.36 -6.42
C VAL A 52 -0.11 3.83 -6.79
N PRO A 53 0.95 3.33 -6.13
CA PRO A 53 2.32 3.78 -6.36
C PRO A 53 2.76 3.74 -7.84
N THR A 54 2.46 2.66 -8.56
CA THR A 54 2.79 2.52 -9.99
C THR A 54 2.23 3.66 -10.85
N LEU A 55 1.05 4.18 -10.52
CA LEU A 55 0.45 5.28 -11.27
C LEU A 55 1.09 6.63 -10.96
N TYR A 56 1.61 6.83 -9.76
CA TYR A 56 2.45 7.98 -9.45
C TYR A 56 3.74 7.92 -10.24
N HIS A 57 4.37 6.76 -10.31
CA HIS A 57 5.55 6.53 -11.13
C HIS A 57 5.30 6.88 -12.60
N ASP A 58 4.26 6.33 -13.20
CA ASP A 58 3.88 6.61 -14.60
C ASP A 58 3.59 8.10 -14.84
N LEU A 59 2.92 8.76 -13.87
CA LEU A 59 2.57 10.16 -13.98
C LEU A 59 3.82 11.06 -13.99
N ILE A 60 4.74 10.81 -13.06
CA ILE A 60 5.97 11.61 -12.89
C ILE A 60 6.91 11.41 -14.08
N ASN A 61 7.03 10.17 -14.58
CA ASN A 61 7.91 9.85 -15.70
C ASN A 61 7.29 10.13 -17.08
N SER A 62 6.04 10.61 -17.11
CA SER A 62 5.39 10.97 -18.37
C SER A 62 6.09 12.14 -19.05
N PRO A 63 6.34 12.09 -20.38
CA PRO A 63 6.91 13.22 -21.13
C PRO A 63 6.01 14.47 -21.11
N TYR A 64 4.75 14.31 -20.74
CA TYR A 64 3.79 15.40 -20.59
C TYR A 64 3.78 16.03 -19.19
N PHE A 65 4.53 15.45 -18.25
CA PHE A 65 4.62 15.94 -16.88
C PHE A 65 5.24 17.34 -16.87
N LYS A 66 4.51 18.28 -16.28
CA LYS A 66 4.99 19.64 -16.00
C LYS A 66 4.47 20.05 -14.65
N LYS A 67 5.37 20.35 -13.72
CA LYS A 67 5.03 20.72 -12.34
C LYS A 67 4.02 21.86 -12.27
N GLU A 68 4.15 22.84 -13.16
CA GLU A 68 3.29 24.01 -13.24
C GLU A 68 1.81 23.67 -13.52
N LYS A 69 1.56 22.55 -14.20
CA LYS A 69 0.20 22.07 -14.46
C LYS A 69 -0.46 21.40 -13.25
N LEU A 70 0.32 21.07 -12.23
CA LEU A 70 -0.11 20.28 -11.08
C LEU A 70 -0.06 21.06 -9.76
N LEU A 71 0.14 22.37 -9.80
CA LEU A 71 0.30 23.22 -8.61
C LEU A 71 -0.89 23.18 -7.64
N THR A 72 -2.09 22.94 -8.15
CA THR A 72 -3.28 22.82 -7.30
C THR A 72 -3.34 21.48 -6.56
N CYS A 73 -2.61 20.46 -7.05
CA CYS A 73 -2.61 19.12 -6.51
C CYS A 73 -1.59 19.00 -5.37
N HIS A 74 -2.03 19.26 -4.15
CA HIS A 74 -1.17 19.33 -2.97
C HIS A 74 -1.49 18.29 -1.89
N LYS A 75 -2.66 17.63 -1.98
CA LYS A 75 -3.04 16.51 -1.11
C LYS A 75 -2.97 15.23 -1.91
N LEU A 76 -2.02 14.39 -1.56
CA LEU A 76 -1.82 13.11 -2.23
C LEU A 76 -2.15 11.96 -1.28
N GLY A 77 -2.63 10.86 -1.82
CA GLY A 77 -2.86 9.64 -1.07
C GLY A 77 -2.57 8.42 -1.92
N PHE A 78 -2.17 7.35 -1.27
CA PHE A 78 -1.95 6.07 -1.92
C PHE A 78 -2.43 4.90 -1.07
N ALA A 79 -2.66 3.78 -1.72
CA ALA A 79 -2.99 2.49 -1.11
C ALA A 79 -2.77 1.37 -2.12
N GLY A 80 -2.94 0.12 -1.68
CA GLY A 80 -2.94 -1.08 -2.53
C GLY A 80 -1.56 -1.67 -2.79
N ALA A 81 -0.50 -0.95 -2.48
CA ALA A 81 0.88 -1.44 -2.45
C ALA A 81 1.74 -0.51 -1.58
N PRO A 82 2.84 -0.98 -1.01
CA PRO A 82 3.85 -0.13 -0.40
C PRO A 82 4.40 0.86 -1.43
N MET A 83 4.77 2.05 -0.97
CA MET A 83 5.44 3.05 -1.80
C MET A 83 6.89 3.13 -1.37
N THR A 84 7.82 2.88 -2.30
CA THR A 84 9.25 2.91 -2.01
C THR A 84 9.73 4.32 -1.62
N ASP A 85 10.76 4.38 -0.81
CA ASP A 85 11.36 5.65 -0.36
C ASP A 85 11.85 6.50 -1.55
N GLY A 86 12.38 5.86 -2.59
CA GLY A 86 12.77 6.52 -3.83
C GLY A 86 11.59 7.22 -4.52
N LEU A 87 10.42 6.58 -4.57
CA LEU A 87 9.23 7.19 -5.17
C LEU A 87 8.68 8.32 -4.29
N ILE A 88 8.69 8.20 -2.96
CA ILE A 88 8.33 9.29 -2.04
C ILE A 88 9.22 10.51 -2.27
N LYS A 89 10.54 10.30 -2.43
CA LYS A 89 11.50 11.36 -2.75
C LYS A 89 11.18 12.04 -4.08
N LYS A 90 10.89 11.26 -5.13
CA LYS A 90 10.45 11.77 -6.45
C LYS A 90 9.15 12.59 -6.34
N ILE A 91 8.18 12.13 -5.56
CA ILE A 91 6.92 12.84 -5.30
C ILE A 91 7.18 14.20 -4.64
N LYS A 92 8.01 14.24 -3.59
CA LYS A 92 8.40 15.51 -2.93
C LYS A 92 8.99 16.54 -3.90
N GLN A 93 9.78 16.09 -4.85
CA GLN A 93 10.41 16.97 -5.86
C GLN A 93 9.43 17.40 -6.96
N SER A 94 8.52 16.52 -7.33
CA SER A 94 7.63 16.69 -8.49
C SER A 94 6.37 17.50 -8.17
N PHE A 95 5.84 17.38 -6.95
CA PHE A 95 4.61 18.05 -6.51
C PHE A 95 4.90 19.05 -5.40
N SER A 96 4.01 20.04 -5.25
CA SER A 96 4.00 20.94 -4.08
C SER A 96 3.16 20.32 -2.96
N VAL A 97 3.59 19.17 -2.45
CA VAL A 97 2.80 18.33 -1.53
C VAL A 97 2.74 18.96 -0.15
N SER A 98 1.52 19.20 0.34
CA SER A 98 1.27 19.56 1.74
C SER A 98 0.97 18.33 2.60
N GLN A 99 0.45 17.25 1.98
CA GLN A 99 0.08 16.03 2.68
C GLN A 99 0.20 14.82 1.75
N LEU A 100 0.84 13.75 2.22
CA LEU A 100 0.84 12.43 1.60
C LEU A 100 0.30 11.42 2.61
N ILE A 101 -0.80 10.76 2.26
CA ILE A 101 -1.50 9.83 3.13
C ILE A 101 -1.30 8.42 2.60
N ASN A 102 -0.84 7.50 3.46
CA ASN A 102 -0.86 6.07 3.19
C ASN A 102 -2.10 5.44 3.83
N HIS A 103 -2.89 4.72 3.03
CA HIS A 103 -3.98 3.90 3.52
C HIS A 103 -3.65 2.43 3.30
N TYR A 104 -3.53 1.69 4.38
CA TYR A 104 -3.39 0.25 4.34
C TYR A 104 -4.73 -0.42 4.68
N GLY A 105 -5.13 -1.36 3.87
CA GLY A 105 -6.37 -2.11 3.98
C GLY A 105 -6.52 -3.12 2.86
N SER A 106 -7.60 -3.86 2.86
CA SER A 106 -7.90 -4.89 1.87
C SER A 106 -9.35 -4.79 1.36
N SER A 107 -9.79 -5.74 0.54
CA SER A 107 -11.19 -5.84 0.17
C SER A 107 -12.04 -6.40 1.31
N GLU A 108 -11.46 -7.20 2.17
CA GLU A 108 -12.11 -7.86 3.30
C GLU A 108 -12.39 -6.89 4.45
N ILE A 109 -11.45 -5.96 4.70
CA ILE A 109 -11.62 -4.89 5.67
C ILE A 109 -11.06 -3.61 5.05
N TYR A 110 -11.94 -2.67 4.84
CA TYR A 110 -11.71 -1.49 4.02
C TYR A 110 -10.48 -0.65 4.43
N THR A 111 -10.29 -0.47 5.73
CA THR A 111 -9.15 0.27 6.29
C THR A 111 -8.61 -0.47 7.51
N PHE A 112 -7.38 -0.91 7.46
CA PHE A 112 -6.66 -1.38 8.65
C PHE A 112 -6.05 -0.20 9.39
N THR A 113 -5.15 0.52 8.72
CA THR A 113 -4.41 1.64 9.29
C THR A 113 -4.29 2.82 8.34
N ILE A 114 -3.98 3.99 8.88
CA ILE A 114 -3.78 5.24 8.14
C ILE A 114 -2.54 5.94 8.66
N GLU A 115 -1.62 6.28 7.75
CA GLU A 115 -0.52 7.21 8.01
C GLU A 115 -0.81 8.55 7.32
N PRO A 116 -1.20 9.58 8.06
CA PRO A 116 -1.55 10.88 7.47
C PRO A 116 -0.34 11.69 7.01
N ASN A 117 0.87 11.29 7.37
CA ASN A 117 2.10 12.04 7.13
C ASN A 117 3.24 11.17 6.57
N ALA A 118 2.92 10.36 5.56
CA ALA A 118 3.87 9.45 4.92
C ALA A 118 5.11 10.16 4.31
N LEU A 119 5.04 11.48 4.09
CA LEU A 119 6.20 12.28 3.67
C LEU A 119 7.34 12.30 4.72
N ASN A 120 6.99 12.29 5.99
CA ASN A 120 7.95 12.38 7.10
C ASN A 120 8.13 11.05 7.82
N LYS A 121 7.29 10.06 7.48
CA LYS A 121 7.38 8.68 7.97
C LYS A 121 7.33 7.68 6.79
N PRO A 122 8.37 7.66 5.94
CA PRO A 122 8.45 6.70 4.84
C PRO A 122 8.29 5.26 5.35
N GLY A 123 7.59 4.41 4.58
CA GLY A 123 7.33 3.01 4.95
C GLY A 123 6.23 2.79 5.99
N SER A 124 5.87 3.81 6.79
CA SER A 124 4.81 3.68 7.79
C SER A 124 3.44 3.49 7.14
N ALA A 125 2.67 2.54 7.65
CA ALA A 125 1.23 2.39 7.39
C ALA A 125 0.39 3.09 8.47
N GLY A 126 1.03 3.65 9.51
CA GLY A 126 0.41 4.46 10.55
C GLY A 126 -0.32 3.66 11.62
N LYS A 127 -1.40 4.22 12.12
CA LYS A 127 -2.18 3.66 13.25
C LYS A 127 -3.52 3.13 12.79
N ALA A 128 -4.10 2.25 13.61
CA ALA A 128 -5.41 1.68 13.36
C ALA A 128 -6.45 2.76 13.02
N GLY A 129 -7.25 2.49 11.99
CA GLY A 129 -8.36 3.33 11.59
C GLY A 129 -9.46 3.41 12.66
N ILE A 130 -10.48 4.22 12.41
CA ILE A 130 -11.62 4.35 13.33
C ILE A 130 -12.31 2.99 13.47
N ASN A 131 -12.56 2.57 14.70
CA ASN A 131 -13.15 1.27 15.05
C ASN A 131 -12.35 0.04 14.61
N GLN A 132 -11.08 0.20 14.22
CA GLN A 132 -10.22 -0.91 13.84
C GLN A 132 -9.42 -1.43 15.04
N ASN A 133 -9.23 -2.74 15.08
CA ASN A 133 -8.36 -3.40 16.04
C ASN A 133 -7.39 -4.30 15.26
N ILE A 134 -6.12 -3.93 15.27
CA ILE A 134 -5.07 -4.59 14.49
C ILE A 134 -4.02 -5.13 15.45
N ARG A 135 -3.52 -6.32 15.16
CA ARG A 135 -2.42 -6.96 15.90
C ARG A 135 -1.37 -7.46 14.94
N VAL A 136 -0.16 -7.57 15.44
CA VAL A 136 0.91 -8.34 14.80
C VAL A 136 1.20 -9.55 15.69
N VAL A 137 1.07 -10.74 15.12
CA VAL A 137 1.25 -12.03 15.81
C VAL A 137 2.38 -12.81 15.16
N LYS A 138 2.94 -13.79 15.88
CA LYS A 138 4.03 -14.61 15.34
C LYS A 138 3.61 -15.31 14.05
N ILE A 139 4.45 -15.24 13.01
CA ILE A 139 4.23 -15.88 11.72
C ILE A 139 3.95 -17.38 11.91
N ASN A 140 3.00 -17.90 11.12
CA ASN A 140 2.52 -19.29 11.19
C ASN A 140 1.87 -19.69 12.53
N SER A 141 1.62 -18.75 13.44
CA SER A 141 0.87 -19.01 14.66
C SER A 141 -0.60 -18.73 14.44
N LYS A 142 -1.46 -19.74 14.62
CA LYS A 142 -2.92 -19.53 14.63
C LYS A 142 -3.44 -18.96 15.97
N ASN A 143 -2.55 -18.62 16.89
CA ASN A 143 -2.94 -18.06 18.17
C ASN A 143 -2.96 -16.53 18.10
N ILE A 144 -4.16 -15.96 18.13
CA ILE A 144 -4.41 -14.52 18.09
C ILE A 144 -3.77 -13.73 19.25
N ASN A 145 -3.32 -14.40 20.30
CA ASN A 145 -2.68 -13.80 21.47
C ASN A 145 -1.14 -13.91 21.43
N SER A 146 -0.55 -14.57 20.43
CA SER A 146 0.88 -14.69 20.24
C SER A 146 1.49 -13.41 19.66
N LYS A 147 1.24 -12.26 20.32
CA LYS A 147 1.72 -10.97 19.86
C LYS A 147 3.26 -10.93 19.76
N THR A 148 3.76 -10.24 18.75
CA THR A 148 5.18 -9.92 18.62
C THR A 148 5.57 -8.79 19.57
N LYS A 149 6.88 -8.61 19.77
CA LYS A 149 7.42 -7.43 20.47
C LYS A 149 7.48 -6.24 19.52
N ILE A 150 7.78 -5.07 20.06
CA ILE A 150 8.11 -3.88 19.26
C ILE A 150 9.32 -4.19 18.37
N ASN A 151 9.26 -3.76 17.11
CA ASN A 151 10.26 -4.02 16.07
C ASN A 151 10.49 -5.52 15.75
N GLU A 152 9.61 -6.41 16.20
CA GLU A 152 9.62 -7.83 15.84
C GLU A 152 8.55 -8.08 14.79
N GLU A 153 8.97 -8.64 13.65
CA GLU A 153 8.06 -8.94 12.55
C GLU A 153 7.11 -10.10 12.88
N GLY A 154 5.92 -10.01 12.31
CA GLY A 154 4.91 -11.02 12.43
C GLY A 154 3.84 -10.91 11.35
N GLU A 155 2.82 -11.73 11.42
CA GLU A 155 1.64 -11.65 10.56
C GLU A 155 0.66 -10.63 11.12
N ILE A 156 0.15 -9.77 10.25
CA ILE A 156 -0.85 -8.76 10.60
C ILE A 156 -2.22 -9.42 10.62
N ILE A 157 -2.94 -9.24 11.71
CA ILE A 157 -4.33 -9.71 11.84
C ILE A 157 -5.25 -8.55 12.22
N ALA A 158 -6.49 -8.61 11.75
CA ALA A 158 -7.49 -7.57 11.96
C ALA A 158 -8.79 -8.15 12.50
N TYR A 159 -9.42 -7.46 13.47
CA TYR A 159 -10.68 -7.87 14.06
C TYR A 159 -11.86 -7.59 13.12
N ILE A 160 -12.69 -8.60 12.85
CA ILE A 160 -13.76 -8.51 11.83
C ILE A 160 -15.11 -7.99 12.35
N LYS A 161 -15.29 -7.83 13.67
CA LYS A 161 -16.55 -7.27 14.21
C LYS A 161 -16.51 -5.76 14.18
N ASN A 162 -16.51 -5.20 12.99
CA ASN A 162 -16.57 -3.76 12.72
C ASN A 162 -17.38 -3.51 11.44
N ASP A 163 -17.82 -2.27 11.24
CA ASP A 163 -18.73 -1.90 10.15
C ASP A 163 -18.08 -1.91 8.75
N GLU A 164 -16.75 -1.98 8.68
CA GLU A 164 -15.99 -2.00 7.42
C GLU A 164 -15.58 -3.43 7.00
N ALA A 165 -15.83 -4.43 7.85
CA ALA A 165 -15.43 -5.80 7.56
C ALA A 165 -16.48 -6.54 6.72
N PHE A 166 -15.98 -7.46 5.89
CA PHE A 166 -16.84 -8.39 5.16
C PHE A 166 -17.47 -9.43 6.10
N GLU A 167 -18.54 -10.06 5.65
CA GLU A 167 -19.19 -11.14 6.39
C GLU A 167 -18.54 -12.51 6.13
N GLY A 168 -17.73 -12.62 5.09
CA GLY A 168 -17.05 -13.83 4.63
C GLY A 168 -16.92 -13.89 3.12
N TYR A 169 -16.29 -14.93 2.60
CA TYR A 169 -16.14 -15.18 1.16
C TYR A 169 -17.35 -15.90 0.60
N LEU A 170 -18.01 -15.31 -0.38
CA LEU A 170 -19.21 -15.88 -1.01
C LEU A 170 -18.94 -17.30 -1.52
N GLU A 171 -19.74 -18.27 -1.03
CA GLU A 171 -19.65 -19.69 -1.40
C GLU A 171 -18.26 -20.34 -1.17
N ARG A 172 -17.45 -19.79 -0.27
CA ARG A 172 -16.10 -20.27 0.04
C ARG A 172 -15.87 -20.46 1.54
N PRO A 173 -16.62 -21.36 2.20
CA PRO A 173 -16.47 -21.64 3.64
C PRO A 173 -15.10 -22.23 3.99
N ASP A 174 -14.40 -22.84 3.04
CA ASP A 174 -13.00 -23.28 3.15
C ASP A 174 -12.05 -22.11 3.35
N ALA A 175 -12.24 -21.04 2.57
CA ALA A 175 -11.44 -19.82 2.68
C ALA A 175 -11.72 -19.09 4.01
N ASP A 176 -12.98 -19.01 4.44
CA ASP A 176 -13.33 -18.43 5.74
C ASP A 176 -12.64 -19.15 6.89
N LYS A 177 -12.73 -20.49 6.94
CA LYS A 177 -12.10 -21.32 7.98
C LYS A 177 -10.57 -21.19 8.01
N SER A 178 -9.95 -20.91 6.87
CA SER A 178 -8.50 -20.74 6.78
C SER A 178 -8.01 -19.35 7.14
N SER A 179 -8.85 -18.32 6.93
CA SER A 179 -8.47 -16.92 7.05
C SER A 179 -9.06 -16.24 8.29
N ILE A 180 -10.14 -16.78 8.88
CA ILE A 180 -10.82 -16.18 10.04
C ILE A 180 -10.72 -17.13 11.22
N ILE A 181 -10.08 -16.71 12.30
CA ILE A 181 -9.93 -17.49 13.55
C ILE A 181 -10.33 -16.58 14.72
N ASP A 182 -11.27 -17.03 15.54
CA ASP A 182 -11.72 -16.30 16.74
C ASP A 182 -12.07 -14.83 16.46
N ASP A 183 -12.83 -14.58 15.38
CA ASP A 183 -13.21 -13.25 14.89
C ASP A 183 -12.03 -12.37 14.41
N TRP A 184 -10.86 -12.95 14.15
CA TRP A 184 -9.71 -12.26 13.59
C TRP A 184 -9.42 -12.74 12.18
N TYR A 185 -9.31 -11.81 11.25
CA TYR A 185 -8.90 -12.05 9.87
C TYR A 185 -7.38 -12.04 9.77
N PHE A 186 -6.80 -13.14 9.32
CA PHE A 186 -5.39 -13.31 9.04
C PHE A 186 -5.11 -12.80 7.63
N THR A 187 -4.47 -11.64 7.52
CA THR A 187 -4.31 -10.93 6.25
C THR A 187 -3.30 -11.56 5.31
N LYS A 188 -2.41 -12.40 5.86
CA LYS A 188 -1.18 -12.90 5.24
C LYS A 188 -0.16 -11.80 4.92
N ASP A 189 -0.39 -10.58 5.31
CA ASP A 189 0.61 -9.53 5.24
C ASP A 189 1.51 -9.60 6.48
N THR A 190 2.79 -9.26 6.30
CA THR A 190 3.78 -9.20 7.38
C THR A 190 4.08 -7.77 7.76
N GLY A 191 4.49 -7.57 9.00
CA GLY A 191 4.85 -6.24 9.49
C GLY A 191 5.19 -6.23 10.96
N TYR A 192 5.49 -5.05 11.46
CA TYR A 192 5.83 -4.82 12.87
C TYR A 192 5.29 -3.47 13.34
N TYR A 193 5.18 -3.30 14.66
CA TYR A 193 4.95 -2.01 15.29
C TYR A 193 6.28 -1.41 15.77
N ASP A 194 6.47 -0.12 15.48
CA ASP A 194 7.58 0.64 16.05
C ASP A 194 7.29 1.10 17.50
N GLU A 195 8.24 1.79 18.11
CA GLU A 195 8.13 2.33 19.48
C GLU A 195 7.03 3.39 19.63
N ASN A 196 6.60 4.01 18.55
CA ASN A 196 5.52 5.00 18.52
C ASN A 196 4.14 4.36 18.33
N GLY A 197 4.09 3.04 18.12
CA GLY A 197 2.90 2.27 17.80
C GLY A 197 2.40 2.50 16.38
N ASP A 198 3.28 2.89 15.46
CA ASP A 198 3.00 2.94 14.03
C ASP A 198 3.30 1.58 13.40
N LEU A 199 2.40 1.11 12.54
CA LEU A 199 2.55 -0.15 11.81
C LEU A 199 3.44 0.06 10.57
N PHE A 200 4.35 -0.86 10.35
CA PHE A 200 5.15 -0.99 9.12
C PHE A 200 4.79 -2.30 8.45
N VAL A 201 4.37 -2.25 7.18
CA VAL A 201 4.06 -3.45 6.38
C VAL A 201 5.31 -3.81 5.59
N THR A 202 5.82 -5.01 5.79
CA THR A 202 7.09 -5.49 5.23
C THR A 202 6.93 -6.44 4.04
N GLY A 203 5.70 -6.92 3.80
CA GLY A 203 5.42 -7.79 2.66
C GLY A 203 4.26 -8.73 2.92
N ARG A 204 4.36 -9.93 2.35
CA ARG A 204 3.40 -11.01 2.55
C ARG A 204 4.11 -12.26 3.06
N VAL A 205 3.43 -13.06 3.87
CA VAL A 205 3.94 -14.35 4.34
C VAL A 205 4.34 -15.24 3.17
N ASP A 206 3.53 -15.24 2.10
CA ASP A 206 3.76 -16.07 0.92
C ASP A 206 4.93 -15.57 0.02
N ASP A 207 5.29 -14.30 0.11
CA ASP A 207 6.37 -13.67 -0.68
C ASP A 207 7.72 -13.61 0.06
N MET A 208 7.72 -14.01 1.32
CA MET A 208 8.93 -14.05 2.15
C MET A 208 9.96 -15.04 1.58
N ILE A 209 11.19 -14.58 1.39
CA ILE A 209 12.28 -15.39 0.90
C ILE A 209 13.02 -15.99 2.11
N ILE A 210 13.08 -17.32 2.16
CA ILE A 210 13.84 -18.03 3.21
C ILE A 210 15.17 -18.51 2.61
N THR A 211 16.28 -18.01 3.13
CA THR A 211 17.61 -18.42 2.71
C THR A 211 18.56 -18.50 3.89
N GLY A 212 19.31 -19.60 4.00
CA GLY A 212 20.25 -19.79 5.11
C GLY A 212 19.62 -19.84 6.50
N GLY A 213 18.28 -20.01 6.60
CA GLY A 213 17.55 -19.98 7.87
C GLY A 213 17.08 -18.57 8.27
N GLU A 214 17.34 -17.57 7.44
CA GLU A 214 16.91 -16.18 7.65
C GLU A 214 15.69 -15.86 6.79
N ASN A 215 14.78 -15.06 7.33
CA ASN A 215 13.64 -14.51 6.60
C ASN A 215 14.03 -13.19 5.97
N ILE A 216 13.90 -13.10 4.66
CA ILE A 216 14.18 -11.87 3.89
C ILE A 216 12.85 -11.34 3.36
N PHE A 217 12.58 -10.08 3.63
CA PHE A 217 11.41 -9.36 3.14
C PHE A 217 11.80 -8.50 1.93
N PRO A 218 11.29 -8.80 0.72
CA PRO A 218 11.67 -8.12 -0.51
C PRO A 218 11.65 -6.60 -0.43
N ILE A 219 10.64 -6.02 0.21
CA ILE A 219 10.45 -4.57 0.29
C ILE A 219 11.61 -3.84 1.01
N GLU A 220 12.28 -4.47 1.95
CA GLU A 220 13.41 -3.85 2.66
C GLU A 220 14.58 -3.62 1.70
N ILE A 221 14.88 -4.60 0.86
CA ILE A 221 15.94 -4.52 -0.15
C ILE A 221 15.51 -3.54 -1.26
N GLU A 222 14.25 -3.62 -1.71
CA GLU A 222 13.69 -2.71 -2.72
C GLU A 222 13.78 -1.25 -2.28
N ASN A 223 13.50 -0.95 -1.01
CA ASN A 223 13.61 0.40 -0.48
C ASN A 223 15.03 0.94 -0.59
N VAL A 224 16.02 0.16 -0.19
CA VAL A 224 17.45 0.57 -0.27
C VAL A 224 17.86 0.79 -1.72
N ILE A 225 17.56 -0.15 -2.61
CA ILE A 225 17.97 -0.08 -4.03
C ILE A 225 17.24 1.07 -4.74
N SER A 226 15.97 1.33 -4.40
CA SER A 226 15.16 2.40 -5.02
C SER A 226 15.73 3.82 -4.81
N LEU A 227 16.59 3.99 -3.81
CA LEU A 227 17.25 5.28 -3.53
C LEU A 227 18.41 5.59 -4.48
N HIS A 228 18.91 4.58 -5.21
CA HIS A 228 20.01 4.78 -6.15
C HIS A 228 19.56 5.62 -7.36
N PRO A 229 20.31 6.65 -7.76
CA PRO A 229 19.87 7.60 -8.79
C PRO A 229 19.64 6.98 -10.17
N ASP A 230 20.34 5.89 -10.50
CA ASP A 230 20.25 5.20 -11.79
C ASP A 230 19.20 4.08 -11.79
N VAL A 231 18.52 3.84 -10.64
CA VAL A 231 17.46 2.85 -10.53
C VAL A 231 16.10 3.52 -10.71
N ASN A 232 15.39 3.09 -11.75
CA ASN A 232 14.05 3.61 -12.03
C ASN A 232 12.96 2.80 -11.32
N GLU A 233 13.10 1.48 -11.36
CA GLU A 233 12.19 0.53 -10.69
C GLU A 233 12.99 -0.70 -10.24
N VAL A 234 12.59 -1.33 -9.14
CA VAL A 234 13.22 -2.53 -8.58
C VAL A 234 12.16 -3.48 -8.04
N VAL A 235 12.34 -4.76 -8.31
CA VAL A 235 11.53 -5.85 -7.74
C VAL A 235 12.47 -6.97 -7.32
N ILE A 236 12.34 -7.44 -6.08
CA ILE A 236 13.10 -8.57 -5.53
C ILE A 236 12.21 -9.81 -5.58
N VAL A 237 12.73 -10.87 -6.16
CA VAL A 237 12.05 -12.17 -6.27
C VAL A 237 12.92 -13.29 -5.75
N GLY A 238 12.34 -14.22 -5.03
CA GLY A 238 13.00 -15.45 -4.61
C GLY A 238 13.14 -16.46 -5.77
N PRO A 239 14.03 -17.44 -5.66
CA PRO A 239 14.14 -18.52 -6.65
C PRO A 239 12.87 -19.38 -6.62
N VAL A 240 12.33 -19.67 -7.79
CA VAL A 240 11.04 -20.38 -7.97
C VAL A 240 11.10 -21.87 -7.64
N SER A 241 12.29 -22.48 -7.52
CA SER A 241 12.47 -23.91 -7.22
C SER A 241 13.92 -24.26 -6.88
N TYR A 242 14.09 -25.04 -5.81
CA TYR A 242 15.38 -25.65 -5.45
C TYR A 242 15.84 -26.77 -6.39
N THR A 243 15.05 -27.16 -7.36
CA THR A 243 15.34 -28.29 -8.28
C THR A 243 16.21 -27.93 -9.49
N HIS A 244 16.50 -26.64 -9.72
CA HIS A 244 17.43 -26.20 -10.76
C HIS A 244 18.49 -25.25 -10.18
N LEU A 245 19.49 -25.85 -9.58
CA LEU A 245 20.61 -25.23 -8.88
C LEU A 245 21.62 -24.47 -9.77
N THR A 246 21.21 -23.81 -10.84
CA THR A 246 22.15 -23.13 -11.74
C THR A 246 21.78 -21.71 -12.17
N LEU A 247 20.81 -21.08 -11.54
CA LEU A 247 20.57 -19.66 -11.81
C LEU A 247 20.94 -18.83 -10.59
N PRO A 248 21.91 -17.91 -10.71
CA PRO A 248 22.18 -16.95 -9.66
C PRO A 248 20.93 -16.09 -9.42
N THR A 249 20.71 -15.73 -8.16
CA THR A 249 19.73 -14.72 -7.78
C THR A 249 19.97 -13.48 -8.64
N ARG A 250 19.10 -13.21 -9.61
CA ARG A 250 19.19 -11.99 -10.40
C ARG A 250 18.23 -10.98 -9.85
N ALA A 251 18.76 -9.93 -9.27
CA ALA A 251 18.05 -8.66 -9.24
C ALA A 251 17.90 -8.20 -10.71
N GLN A 252 16.70 -8.18 -11.26
CA GLN A 252 16.48 -7.53 -12.55
C GLN A 252 16.24 -6.06 -12.25
N VAL A 253 17.22 -5.24 -12.61
CA VAL A 253 17.05 -3.79 -12.69
C VAL A 253 16.50 -3.54 -14.09
N LEU A 254 15.25 -3.13 -14.19
CA LEU A 254 14.60 -2.70 -15.42
C LEU A 254 14.65 -1.17 -15.54
#